data_32c74f9f39b8268e1b4b71a5eac66dbe
#
_entry.id   32c74f9f39b8268e1b4b71a5eac66dbe
#
_cell.length_a   1.000
_cell.length_b   1.000
_cell.length_c   1.000
_cell.angle_alpha   90.00
_cell.angle_beta   90.00
_cell.angle_gamma   90.00
#
_symmetry.space_group_name_H-M   'P 1'
#
loop_
_entity.id
_entity.type
_entity.pdbx_description
1 polymer ?
#
loop_
_entity_poly.entity_id
_entity_poly.type
_entity_poly.pdbx_seq_one_letter_code
_entity_poly.pdbx_strand_id
1 'polypeptide(L)'
;MEWTLVCPLDEIVPDTGVCALLGREQVAVFRVGAEDVYAIGNVDPHSRAAVLSRGLVGSIGARIVVASPIYKQHFDLRNGECIESAAHSVGTYHARVHEGQVWIAA
;
A
#
# COMPACT_ATOMS: atom_id res chain seq x y z
N MET A 1 -19.04 4.08 -6.58
CA MET A 1 -17.79 4.01 -5.80
C MET A 1 -17.35 5.43 -5.48
N GLU A 2 -17.12 5.72 -4.23
CA GLU A 2 -16.65 7.04 -3.83
C GLU A 2 -15.12 7.06 -3.78
N TRP A 3 -14.55 7.99 -4.50
CA TRP A 3 -13.10 8.18 -4.55
C TRP A 3 -12.67 9.28 -3.59
N THR A 4 -11.63 9.01 -2.82
CA THR A 4 -11.03 9.97 -1.89
C THR A 4 -9.69 10.42 -2.42
N LEU A 5 -9.49 11.73 -2.51
CA LEU A 5 -8.22 12.30 -2.93
C LEU A 5 -7.16 12.10 -1.85
N VAL A 6 -6.00 11.59 -2.25
CA VAL A 6 -4.85 11.41 -1.33
C VAL A 6 -3.87 12.58 -1.45
N CYS A 7 -3.28 12.74 -2.61
CA CYS A 7 -2.25 13.77 -2.86
C CYS A 7 -1.88 13.78 -4.34
N PRO A 8 -1.14 14.80 -4.81
CA PRO A 8 -0.51 14.73 -6.11
C PRO A 8 0.45 13.55 -6.21
N LEU A 9 0.48 12.88 -7.37
CA LEU A 9 1.39 11.75 -7.58
C LEU A 9 2.85 12.14 -7.32
N ASP A 10 3.22 13.36 -7.68
CA ASP A 10 4.60 13.85 -7.51
C ASP A 10 5.03 13.98 -6.04
N GLU A 11 4.10 13.95 -5.11
CA GLU A 11 4.42 13.98 -3.68
C GLU A 11 4.80 12.60 -3.13
N ILE A 12 4.59 11.54 -3.91
CA ILE A 12 5.04 10.20 -3.52
C ILE A 12 6.30 9.89 -4.31
N VAL A 13 7.42 9.72 -3.63
CA VAL A 13 8.67 9.29 -4.26
C VAL A 13 8.44 7.90 -4.87
N PRO A 14 8.89 7.62 -6.12
CA PRO A 14 8.73 6.28 -6.70
C PRO A 14 9.28 5.19 -5.78
N ASP A 15 8.56 4.07 -5.73
CA ASP A 15 8.88 2.89 -4.91
C ASP A 15 8.86 3.16 -3.41
N THR A 16 8.03 4.12 -2.99
CA THR A 16 7.75 4.39 -1.58
C THR A 16 6.24 4.49 -1.33
N GLY A 17 5.88 4.57 -0.06
CA GLY A 17 4.49 4.67 0.37
C GLY A 17 4.21 5.89 1.22
N VAL A 18 2.94 6.25 1.27
CA VAL A 18 2.42 7.25 2.19
C VAL A 18 1.21 6.67 2.92
N CYS A 19 0.88 7.21 4.07
CA CYS A 19 -0.31 6.80 4.80
C CYS A 19 -1.45 7.77 4.50
N ALA A 20 -2.62 7.23 4.17
CA ALA A 20 -3.83 8.00 3.96
C ALA A 20 -4.93 7.49 4.89
N LEU A 21 -5.94 8.31 5.11
CA LEU A 21 -7.14 7.92 5.84
C LEU A 21 -8.30 7.77 4.87
N LEU A 22 -9.00 6.65 4.97
CA LEU A 22 -10.26 6.43 4.28
C LEU A 22 -11.31 6.14 5.34
N GLY A 23 -12.08 7.16 5.70
CA GLY A 23 -12.90 7.08 6.90
C GLY A 23 -12.00 6.94 8.13
N ARG A 24 -12.15 5.83 8.86
CA ARG A 24 -11.31 5.50 10.03
C ARG A 24 -10.18 4.54 9.69
N GLU A 25 -10.12 4.08 8.46
CA GLU A 25 -9.13 3.10 8.04
C GLU A 25 -7.84 3.80 7.63
N GLN A 26 -6.71 3.28 8.13
CA GLN A 26 -5.40 3.71 7.65
C GLN A 26 -5.02 2.89 6.44
N VAL A 27 -4.69 3.57 5.36
CA VAL A 27 -4.37 2.95 4.08
C VAL A 27 -2.94 3.30 3.69
N ALA A 28 -2.15 2.29 3.37
CA ALA A 28 -0.81 2.49 2.82
C ALA A 28 -0.95 2.59 1.30
N VAL A 29 -0.53 3.72 0.75
CA VAL A 29 -0.61 3.99 -0.69
C VAL A 29 0.80 4.04 -1.25
N PHE A 30 1.10 3.20 -2.22
CA PHE A 30 2.43 3.05 -2.80
C PHE A 30 2.46 3.51 -4.25
N ARG A 31 3.52 4.22 -4.60
CA ARG A 31 3.84 4.51 -5.99
C ARG A 31 4.94 3.54 -6.42
N VAL A 32 4.65 2.75 -7.45
CA VAL A 32 5.59 1.77 -7.98
C VAL A 32 5.99 2.19 -9.38
N GLY A 33 7.29 2.34 -9.61
CA GLY A 33 7.76 2.91 -10.87
C GLY A 33 7.27 4.35 -11.04
N ALA A 34 6.98 4.73 -12.28
CA ALA A 34 6.64 6.12 -12.60
C ALA A 34 5.19 6.47 -12.24
N GLU A 35 4.23 5.57 -12.52
CA GLU A 35 2.81 5.94 -12.52
C GLU A 35 1.88 4.91 -11.88
N ASP A 36 2.37 3.74 -11.49
CA ASP A 36 1.51 2.72 -10.90
C ASP A 36 1.30 3.00 -9.42
N VAL A 37 0.06 2.87 -8.96
CA VAL A 37 -0.29 3.05 -7.55
C VAL A 37 -1.07 1.86 -7.03
N TYR A 38 -0.82 1.52 -5.78
CA TYR A 38 -1.47 0.42 -5.07
C TYR A 38 -1.83 0.88 -3.66
N ALA A 39 -2.89 0.32 -3.12
CA ALA A 39 -3.34 0.67 -1.77
C ALA A 39 -3.72 -0.59 -0.99
N ILE A 40 -3.12 -0.75 0.17
CA ILE A 40 -3.40 -1.84 1.10
C ILE A 40 -3.58 -1.30 2.51
N GLY A 41 -4.11 -2.11 3.43
CA GLY A 41 -4.19 -1.72 4.82
C GLY A 41 -2.80 -1.38 5.36
N ASN A 42 -2.72 -0.34 6.20
CA ASN A 42 -1.43 0.13 6.72
C ASN A 42 -0.98 -0.58 8.00
N VAL A 43 -1.89 -1.28 8.68
CA VAL A 43 -1.57 -1.94 9.95
C VAL A 43 -0.98 -3.33 9.67
N ASP A 44 0.25 -3.53 10.14
CA ASP A 44 0.91 -4.84 10.09
C ASP A 44 0.18 -5.79 11.04
N PRO A 45 -0.42 -6.89 10.54
CA PRO A 45 -1.18 -7.79 11.41
C PRO A 45 -0.33 -8.54 12.44
N HIS A 46 0.98 -8.64 12.25
CA HIS A 46 1.87 -9.29 13.20
C HIS A 46 2.21 -8.41 14.38
N SER A 47 2.61 -7.17 14.10
CA SER A 47 3.00 -6.21 15.15
C SER A 47 1.83 -5.38 15.63
N ARG A 48 0.76 -5.29 14.83
CA ARG A 48 -0.37 -4.38 15.02
C ARG A 48 0.02 -2.90 14.93
N ALA A 49 1.19 -2.62 14.39
CA ALA A 49 1.66 -1.25 14.20
C ALA A 49 1.28 -0.73 12.82
N ALA A 50 0.97 0.54 12.73
CA ALA A 50 0.58 1.22 11.49
C ALA A 50 1.85 1.65 10.72
N VAL A 51 2.53 0.69 10.11
CA VAL A 51 3.88 0.91 9.57
C VAL A 51 4.08 0.44 8.13
N LEU A 52 3.09 -0.21 7.50
CA LEU A 52 3.32 -0.78 6.16
C LEU A 52 3.67 0.28 5.13
N SER A 53 3.15 1.50 5.26
CA SER A 53 3.51 2.61 4.36
C SER A 53 4.98 3.00 4.44
N ARG A 54 5.69 2.59 5.48
CA ARG A 54 7.13 2.84 5.66
C ARG A 54 7.99 1.66 5.23
N GLY A 55 7.38 0.60 4.71
CA GLY A 55 8.09 -0.59 4.27
C GLY A 55 8.86 -0.37 2.98
N LEU A 56 9.70 -1.35 2.65
CA LEU A 56 10.50 -1.34 1.43
C LEU A 56 9.75 -2.05 0.31
N VAL A 57 9.52 -1.34 -0.79
CA VAL A 57 8.93 -1.90 -1.99
C VAL A 57 9.98 -2.73 -2.73
N GLY A 58 9.58 -3.89 -3.20
CA GLY A 58 10.46 -4.76 -3.96
C GLY A 58 9.65 -5.78 -4.75
N SER A 59 10.29 -6.84 -5.17
CA SER A 59 9.62 -7.92 -5.90
C SER A 59 10.10 -9.28 -5.43
N ILE A 60 9.18 -10.24 -5.44
CA ILE A 60 9.47 -11.66 -5.22
C ILE A 60 8.89 -12.39 -6.42
N GLY A 61 9.77 -12.85 -7.33
CA GLY A 61 9.34 -13.40 -8.60
C GLY A 61 8.58 -12.34 -9.40
N ALA A 62 7.39 -12.66 -9.86
CA ALA A 62 6.54 -11.73 -10.61
C ALA A 62 5.65 -10.86 -9.69
N ARG A 63 5.78 -10.99 -8.38
CA ARG A 63 4.94 -10.28 -7.42
C ARG A 63 5.60 -8.98 -6.97
N ILE A 64 4.83 -7.91 -6.92
CA ILE A 64 5.26 -6.63 -6.35
C ILE A 64 4.87 -6.63 -4.89
N VAL A 65 5.83 -6.42 -4.01
CA VAL A 65 5.60 -6.57 -2.57
C VAL A 65 6.14 -5.37 -1.79
N VAL A 66 5.65 -5.21 -0.57
CA VAL A 66 6.26 -4.37 0.44
C VAL A 66 6.70 -5.22 1.60
N ALA A 67 7.92 -4.99 2.10
CA ALA A 67 8.42 -5.64 3.31
C ALA A 67 8.12 -4.79 4.52
N SER A 68 7.45 -5.37 5.52
CA SER A 68 7.19 -4.67 6.78
C SER A 68 8.50 -4.30 7.46
N PRO A 69 8.63 -3.06 7.98
CA PRO A 69 9.86 -2.66 8.64
C PRO A 69 10.11 -3.35 9.99
N ILE A 70 9.09 -3.97 10.59
CA ILE A 70 9.21 -4.58 11.92
C ILE A 70 9.61 -6.04 11.79
N TYR A 71 8.77 -6.89 11.22
CA TYR A 71 9.03 -8.33 11.12
C TYR A 71 9.47 -8.76 9.73
N LYS A 72 9.61 -7.82 8.82
CA LYS A 72 10.11 -8.04 7.45
C LYS A 72 9.30 -9.06 6.66
N GLN A 73 8.04 -9.24 7.01
CA GLN A 73 7.14 -10.04 6.21
C GLN A 73 6.71 -9.25 4.97
N HIS A 74 6.41 -9.97 3.90
CA HIS A 74 6.14 -9.38 2.61
C HIS A 74 4.66 -9.44 2.30
N PHE A 75 4.12 -8.33 1.84
CA PHE A 75 2.71 -8.21 1.45
C PHE A 75 2.62 -7.87 -0.03
N ASP A 76 1.85 -8.66 -0.78
CA ASP A 76 1.61 -8.39 -2.19
C ASP A 76 0.77 -7.12 -2.32
N LEU A 77 1.24 -6.16 -3.10
CA LEU A 77 0.55 -4.87 -3.24
C LEU A 77 -0.73 -4.95 -4.06
N ARG A 78 -0.91 -6.02 -4.85
CA ARG A 78 -2.10 -6.17 -5.69
C ARG A 78 -3.28 -6.76 -4.94
N ASN A 79 -3.01 -7.64 -3.97
CA ASN A 79 -4.08 -8.35 -3.27
C ASN A 79 -3.97 -8.35 -1.75
N GLY A 80 -2.90 -7.76 -1.18
CA GLY A 80 -2.69 -7.69 0.25
C GLY A 80 -2.23 -8.99 0.90
N GLU A 81 -1.95 -10.02 0.10
CA GLU A 81 -1.57 -11.32 0.64
C GLU A 81 -0.20 -11.27 1.30
N CYS A 82 -0.12 -11.75 2.55
CA CYS A 82 1.16 -11.97 3.20
C CYS A 82 1.80 -13.23 2.63
N ILE A 83 2.98 -13.09 2.02
CA ILE A 83 3.67 -14.16 1.31
C ILE A 83 4.02 -15.31 2.27
N GLU A 84 4.47 -14.98 3.48
CA GLU A 84 4.90 -15.95 4.49
C GLU A 84 3.76 -16.59 5.25
N SER A 85 2.61 -15.92 5.33
CA SER A 85 1.46 -16.42 6.10
C SER A 85 0.17 -15.81 5.59
N ALA A 86 -0.53 -16.53 4.71
CA ALA A 86 -1.77 -16.03 4.10
C ALA A 86 -2.85 -15.65 5.14
N ALA A 87 -2.83 -16.27 6.32
CA ALA A 87 -3.76 -15.94 7.39
C ALA A 87 -3.57 -14.51 7.95
N HIS A 88 -2.42 -13.91 7.72
CA HIS A 88 -2.08 -12.57 8.19
C HIS A 88 -2.09 -11.53 7.05
N SER A 89 -2.88 -11.78 6.02
CA SER A 89 -3.00 -10.84 4.90
C SER A 89 -3.76 -9.58 5.32
N VAL A 90 -3.56 -8.49 4.58
CA VAL A 90 -4.26 -7.23 4.81
C VAL A 90 -5.26 -6.97 3.70
N GLY A 91 -6.22 -6.10 3.95
CA GLY A 91 -7.19 -5.71 2.94
C GLY A 91 -6.57 -4.85 1.86
N THR A 92 -7.23 -4.80 0.71
CA THR A 92 -6.83 -3.93 -0.40
C THR A 92 -7.90 -2.88 -0.65
N TYR A 93 -7.48 -1.83 -1.31
CA TYR A 93 -8.33 -0.72 -1.72
C TYR A 93 -8.08 -0.45 -3.19
N HIS A 94 -9.04 0.17 -3.86
CA HIS A 94 -8.83 0.64 -5.21
C HIS A 94 -7.93 1.86 -5.18
N ALA A 95 -7.02 1.96 -6.14
CA ALA A 95 -6.13 3.11 -6.27
C ALA A 95 -5.98 3.45 -7.75
N ARG A 96 -5.96 4.74 -8.06
CA ARG A 96 -5.72 5.21 -9.42
C ARG A 96 -5.09 6.59 -9.43
N VAL A 97 -4.46 6.90 -10.54
CA VAL A 97 -4.00 8.26 -10.85
C VAL A 97 -4.98 8.87 -11.85
N HIS A 98 -5.46 10.06 -11.55
CA HIS A 98 -6.32 10.81 -12.46
C HIS A 98 -5.93 12.27 -12.42
N GLU A 99 -5.59 12.82 -13.57
CA GLU A 99 -5.14 14.22 -13.70
C GLU A 99 -3.99 14.56 -12.75
N GLY A 100 -3.02 13.64 -12.63
CA GLY A 100 -1.84 13.84 -11.79
C GLY A 100 -2.09 13.67 -10.29
N GLN A 101 -3.30 13.30 -9.89
CA GLN A 101 -3.67 13.11 -8.48
C GLN A 101 -3.89 11.64 -8.18
N VAL A 102 -3.56 11.23 -6.97
CA VAL A 102 -3.78 9.87 -6.48
C VAL A 102 -5.10 9.81 -5.73
N TRP A 103 -5.94 8.86 -6.10
CA TRP A 103 -7.26 8.62 -5.51
C TRP A 103 -7.37 7.18 -5.01
N ILE A 104 -8.06 6.99 -3.90
CA ILE A 104 -8.35 5.66 -3.36
C ILE A 104 -9.84 5.50 -3.09
N ALA A 105 -10.29 4.24 -3.07
CA ALA A 105 -11.67 3.88 -2.72
C ALA A 105 -11.70 2.50 -2.07
N ALA A 106 -12.70 2.27 -1.26
CA ALA A 106 -12.90 0.97 -0.62
C ALA A 106 -13.30 -0.13 -1.62
#